data_266b1d35908aadb8476eab3593be8ffb
#
_entry.id   266b1d35908aadb8476eab3593be8ffb
#
_cell.length_a   1.000
_cell.length_b   1.000
_cell.length_c   1.000
_cell.angle_alpha   90.00
_cell.angle_beta   90.00
_cell.angle_gamma   90.00
#
_symmetry.space_group_name_H-M   'P 1'
#
loop_
_entity.id
_entity.type
_entity.pdbx_description
1 polymer ?
#
loop_
_entity_poly.entity_id
_entity_poly.type
_entity_poly.pdbx_seq_one_letter_code
_entity_poly.pdbx_strand_id
1 'polypeptide(L)'
;MVAIIGGEFRRFRPLVDLYREAGRRAGHPAERLKVGIHAFGFVAESDSAAVEAYYPGWARSMTKIGKERGWPPATRQQFDAACSAEGAFLVGGPETVAEKMLHASQVLGGLARVHVQMTSAAVPHAAMKRSIELLGGMVAPIVRAAA
;
A
#
# COMPACT_ATOMS: atom_id res chain seq x y z
N MET A 1 13.72 -3.39 7.94
CA MET A 1 13.66 -2.67 6.63
C MET A 1 12.22 -2.23 6.37
N VAL A 2 12.01 -1.05 5.78
CA VAL A 2 10.71 -0.62 5.24
C VAL A 2 10.91 -0.22 3.78
N ALA A 3 10.12 -0.79 2.87
CA ALA A 3 10.12 -0.46 1.45
C ALA A 3 8.94 0.48 1.13
N ILE A 4 9.22 1.60 0.47
CA ILE A 4 8.19 2.50 -0.06
C ILE A 4 7.78 1.95 -1.44
N ILE A 5 6.53 1.51 -1.53
CA ILE A 5 6.04 0.81 -2.72
C ILE A 5 5.54 1.82 -3.74
N GLY A 6 6.25 1.93 -4.86
CA GLY A 6 5.90 2.80 -5.99
C GLY A 6 5.53 2.04 -7.28
N GLY A 7 5.33 0.74 -7.21
CA GLY A 7 4.99 -0.15 -8.32
C GLY A 7 4.62 -1.53 -7.82
N GLU A 8 4.54 -2.52 -8.69
CA GLU A 8 4.20 -3.91 -8.33
C GLU A 8 5.07 -4.44 -7.19
N PHE A 9 4.47 -5.15 -6.23
CA PHE A 9 5.18 -5.66 -5.04
C PHE A 9 6.37 -6.56 -5.40
N ARG A 10 6.24 -7.40 -6.42
CA ARG A 10 7.30 -8.33 -6.85
C ARG A 10 8.61 -7.64 -7.25
N ARG A 11 8.56 -6.38 -7.71
CA ARG A 11 9.76 -5.58 -8.06
C ARG A 11 10.65 -5.30 -6.85
N PHE A 12 10.09 -5.36 -5.64
CA PHE A 12 10.81 -5.12 -4.39
C PHE A 12 11.38 -6.41 -3.77
N ARG A 13 11.00 -7.59 -4.29
CA ARG A 13 11.46 -8.88 -3.77
C ARG A 13 12.99 -9.00 -3.77
N PRO A 14 13.74 -8.65 -4.84
CA PRO A 14 15.20 -8.73 -4.82
C PRO A 14 15.86 -7.89 -3.72
N LEU A 15 15.28 -6.70 -3.40
CA LEU A 15 15.79 -5.85 -2.32
C LEU A 15 15.55 -6.47 -0.94
N VAL A 16 14.40 -7.12 -0.75
CA VAL A 16 14.08 -7.84 0.49
C VAL A 16 15.01 -9.03 0.68
N ASP A 17 15.26 -9.79 -0.39
CA ASP A 17 16.17 -10.94 -0.35
C ASP A 17 17.60 -10.50 -0.03
N LEU A 18 18.08 -9.43 -0.67
CA LEU A 18 19.38 -8.82 -0.37
C LEU A 18 19.50 -8.38 1.09
N TYR A 19 18.47 -7.70 1.62
CA TYR A 19 18.43 -7.29 3.03
C TYR A 19 18.53 -8.48 3.99
N ARG A 20 17.75 -9.54 3.74
CA ARG A 20 17.77 -10.75 4.57
C ARG A 20 19.10 -11.48 4.48
N GLU A 21 19.66 -11.59 3.28
CA GLU A 21 20.96 -12.22 3.07
C GLU A 21 22.08 -11.45 3.78
N ALA A 22 22.14 -10.13 3.60
CA ALA A 22 23.15 -9.30 4.27
C ALA A 22 23.02 -9.39 5.80
N GLY A 23 21.80 -9.40 6.33
CA GLY A 23 21.56 -9.55 7.76
C GLY A 23 22.02 -10.91 8.32
N ARG A 24 21.76 -12.01 7.61
CA ARG A 24 22.25 -13.35 7.99
C ARG A 24 23.78 -13.42 7.99
N ARG A 25 24.42 -12.87 6.95
CA ARG A 25 25.89 -12.80 6.88
C ARG A 25 26.50 -11.99 8.01
N ALA A 26 25.78 -10.96 8.48
CA ALA A 26 26.19 -10.16 9.63
C ALA A 26 25.87 -10.82 11.00
N GLY A 27 25.38 -12.07 11.01
CA GLY A 27 25.08 -12.80 12.25
C GLY A 27 23.75 -12.41 12.91
N HIS A 28 22.86 -11.71 12.22
CA HIS A 28 21.54 -11.38 12.78
C HIS A 28 20.58 -12.56 12.64
N PRO A 29 19.85 -12.93 13.70
CA PRO A 29 18.85 -13.98 13.64
C PRO A 29 17.66 -13.55 12.76
N ALA A 30 17.02 -14.52 12.09
CA ALA A 30 15.97 -14.29 11.10
C ALA A 30 14.78 -13.48 11.66
N GLU A 31 14.45 -13.69 12.93
CA GLU A 31 13.34 -13.01 13.63
C GLU A 31 13.55 -11.49 13.76
N ARG A 32 14.80 -11.03 13.68
CA ARG A 32 15.16 -9.59 13.70
C ARG A 32 15.14 -8.98 12.30
N LEU A 33 15.19 -9.76 11.25
CA LEU A 33 15.22 -9.28 9.87
C LEU A 33 13.82 -8.96 9.33
N LYS A 34 13.08 -8.18 10.10
CA LYS A 34 11.69 -7.81 9.79
C LYS A 34 11.60 -6.87 8.60
N VAL A 35 10.57 -7.10 7.77
CA VAL A 35 10.24 -6.28 6.59
C VAL A 35 8.89 -5.62 6.80
N GLY A 36 8.80 -4.37 6.42
CA GLY A 36 7.55 -3.62 6.33
C GLY A 36 7.44 -2.94 4.98
N ILE A 37 6.22 -2.57 4.61
CA ILE A 37 5.95 -1.74 3.43
C ILE A 37 5.26 -0.45 3.82
N HIS A 38 5.41 0.56 2.96
CA HIS A 38 4.67 1.82 3.00
C HIS A 38 4.03 2.02 1.62
N ALA A 39 2.72 2.10 1.57
CA ALA A 39 1.94 2.22 0.34
C ALA A 39 0.82 3.25 0.49
N PHE A 40 0.41 3.87 -0.61
CA PHE A 40 -0.84 4.64 -0.63
C PHE A 40 -2.03 3.72 -0.40
N GLY A 41 -3.03 4.20 0.34
CA GLY A 41 -4.24 3.42 0.55
C GLY A 41 -5.39 4.22 1.11
N PHE A 42 -6.59 3.68 0.90
CA PHE A 42 -7.85 4.22 1.39
C PHE A 42 -8.90 3.11 1.36
N VAL A 43 -9.58 2.92 2.47
CA VAL A 43 -10.64 1.91 2.60
C VAL A 43 -12.00 2.59 2.65
N ALA A 44 -12.93 2.14 1.84
CA ALA A 44 -14.33 2.56 1.90
C ALA A 44 -15.25 1.33 1.94
N GLU A 45 -16.56 1.53 1.91
CA GLU A 45 -17.55 0.44 1.99
C GLU A 45 -17.52 -0.49 0.75
N SER A 46 -16.97 0.00 -0.37
CA SER A 46 -16.79 -0.77 -1.60
C SER A 46 -15.58 -0.27 -2.40
N ASP A 47 -15.11 -1.07 -3.35
CA ASP A 47 -14.01 -0.70 -4.23
C ASP A 47 -14.31 0.57 -5.03
N SER A 48 -15.51 0.66 -5.60
CA SER A 48 -15.92 1.84 -6.37
C SER A 48 -15.96 3.10 -5.51
N ALA A 49 -16.51 3.02 -4.30
CA ALA A 49 -16.55 4.15 -3.38
C ALA A 49 -15.15 4.60 -2.96
N ALA A 50 -14.23 3.67 -2.72
CA ALA A 50 -12.85 3.99 -2.38
C ALA A 50 -12.11 4.70 -3.53
N VAL A 51 -12.24 4.17 -4.75
CA VAL A 51 -11.63 4.73 -5.95
C VAL A 51 -12.14 6.16 -6.23
N GLU A 52 -13.46 6.36 -6.20
CA GLU A 52 -14.06 7.67 -6.48
C GLU A 52 -13.73 8.72 -5.40
N ALA A 53 -13.63 8.32 -4.14
CA ALA A 53 -13.26 9.22 -3.06
C ALA A 53 -11.77 9.62 -3.11
N TYR A 54 -10.87 8.68 -3.45
CA TYR A 54 -9.43 8.88 -3.34
C TYR A 54 -8.79 9.48 -4.59
N TYR A 55 -9.24 9.07 -5.79
CA TYR A 55 -8.65 9.46 -7.07
C TYR A 55 -8.51 10.97 -7.29
N PRO A 56 -9.54 11.83 -7.05
CA PRO A 56 -9.44 13.25 -7.38
C PRO A 56 -8.33 13.97 -6.60
N GLY A 57 -8.18 13.64 -5.33
CA GLY A 57 -7.15 14.23 -4.47
C GLY A 57 -5.76 13.72 -4.83
N TRP A 58 -5.63 12.42 -5.06
CA TRP A 58 -4.38 11.81 -5.51
C TRP A 58 -3.91 12.40 -6.86
N ALA A 59 -4.81 12.50 -7.84
CA ALA A 59 -4.47 13.04 -9.15
C ALA A 59 -3.98 14.50 -9.08
N ARG A 60 -4.64 15.34 -8.27
CA ARG A 60 -4.18 16.72 -8.02
C ARG A 60 -2.80 16.76 -7.39
N SER A 61 -2.58 15.97 -6.34
CA SER A 61 -1.30 15.93 -5.62
C SER A 61 -0.17 15.43 -6.52
N MET A 62 -0.38 14.34 -7.26
CA MET A 62 0.62 13.78 -8.14
C MET A 62 0.92 14.68 -9.34
N THR A 63 -0.09 15.34 -9.90
CA THR A 63 0.11 16.33 -10.97
C THR A 63 0.92 17.54 -10.48
N LYS A 64 0.67 18.02 -9.26
CA LYS A 64 1.45 19.11 -8.66
C LYS A 64 2.91 18.70 -8.45
N ILE A 65 3.15 17.55 -7.82
CA ILE A 65 4.51 17.02 -7.61
C ILE A 65 5.20 16.76 -8.97
N GLY A 66 4.46 16.24 -9.95
CA GLY A 66 4.95 15.94 -11.27
C GLY A 66 5.48 17.18 -12.00
N LYS A 67 4.81 18.33 -11.87
CA LYS A 67 5.27 19.61 -12.45
C LYS A 67 6.67 20.00 -11.95
N GLU A 68 6.94 19.78 -10.67
CA GLU A 68 8.26 20.09 -10.06
C GLU A 68 9.35 19.12 -10.53
N ARG A 69 8.99 17.93 -11.02
CA ARG A 69 9.89 16.85 -11.41
C ARG A 69 9.94 16.60 -12.93
N GLY A 70 9.23 17.39 -13.72
CA GLY A 70 9.13 17.19 -15.18
C GLY A 70 8.34 15.95 -15.59
N TRP A 71 7.43 15.45 -14.74
CA TRP A 71 6.56 14.32 -15.05
C TRP A 71 5.27 14.78 -15.74
N PRO A 72 4.68 13.95 -16.61
CA PRO A 72 3.36 14.24 -17.15
C PRO A 72 2.28 14.26 -16.04
N PRO A 73 1.14 14.91 -16.29
CA PRO A 73 0.02 14.87 -15.35
C PRO A 73 -0.43 13.44 -15.03
N ALA A 74 -0.85 13.22 -13.79
CA ALA A 74 -1.40 11.95 -13.36
C ALA A 74 -2.72 11.64 -14.08
N THR A 75 -2.88 10.40 -14.55
CA THR A 75 -4.06 9.97 -15.31
C THR A 75 -4.91 8.96 -14.52
N ARG A 76 -6.19 8.83 -14.89
CA ARG A 76 -7.08 7.82 -14.31
C ARG A 76 -6.55 6.41 -14.60
N GLN A 77 -6.07 6.14 -15.80
CA GLN A 77 -5.52 4.85 -16.19
C GLN A 77 -4.32 4.44 -15.30
N GLN A 78 -3.42 5.37 -14.97
CA GLN A 78 -2.31 5.11 -14.04
C GLN A 78 -2.81 4.77 -12.65
N PHE A 79 -3.83 5.47 -12.16
CA PHE A 79 -4.44 5.21 -10.86
C PHE A 79 -5.12 3.84 -10.82
N ASP A 80 -5.95 3.52 -11.82
CA ASP A 80 -6.66 2.23 -11.92
C ASP A 80 -5.67 1.06 -11.99
N ALA A 81 -4.59 1.20 -12.76
CA ALA A 81 -3.51 0.21 -12.80
C ALA A 81 -2.82 0.03 -11.43
N ALA A 82 -2.62 1.12 -10.68
CA ALA A 82 -2.06 1.05 -9.34
C ALA A 82 -3.03 0.42 -8.32
N CYS A 83 -4.34 0.53 -8.54
CA CYS A 83 -5.38 -0.12 -7.72
C CYS A 83 -5.63 -1.59 -8.09
N SER A 84 -5.16 -2.07 -9.24
CA SER A 84 -5.32 -3.48 -9.66
C SER A 84 -4.74 -4.46 -8.63
N ALA A 85 -5.03 -5.76 -8.75
CA ALA A 85 -4.56 -6.79 -7.83
C ALA A 85 -3.03 -6.78 -7.64
N GLU A 86 -2.27 -6.58 -8.70
CA GLU A 86 -0.80 -6.51 -8.68
C GLU A 86 -0.25 -5.09 -8.39
N GLY A 87 -1.13 -4.08 -8.39
CA GLY A 87 -0.74 -2.69 -8.23
C GLY A 87 -0.37 -2.31 -6.80
N ALA A 88 0.35 -1.17 -6.67
CA ALA A 88 0.93 -0.70 -5.42
C ALA A 88 -0.08 -0.17 -4.39
N PHE A 89 -1.29 0.24 -4.82
CA PHE A 89 -2.21 0.96 -3.95
C PHE A 89 -3.15 0.03 -3.19
N LEU A 90 -3.26 0.27 -1.90
CA LEU A 90 -4.20 -0.41 -1.00
C LEU A 90 -5.51 0.38 -0.92
N VAL A 91 -6.15 0.55 -2.09
CA VAL A 91 -7.41 1.30 -2.25
C VAL A 91 -8.51 0.34 -2.65
N GLY A 92 -9.60 0.30 -1.88
CA GLY A 92 -10.71 -0.63 -2.13
C GLY A 92 -11.62 -0.80 -0.92
N GLY A 93 -12.52 -1.78 -1.01
CA GLY A 93 -13.29 -2.30 0.11
C GLY A 93 -12.41 -3.11 1.08
N PRO A 94 -12.92 -3.49 2.25
CA PRO A 94 -12.14 -4.18 3.27
C PRO A 94 -11.53 -5.49 2.77
N GLU A 95 -12.28 -6.32 2.07
CA GLU A 95 -11.84 -7.61 1.53
C GLU A 95 -10.71 -7.42 0.52
N THR A 96 -10.92 -6.55 -0.48
CA THR A 96 -9.93 -6.24 -1.52
C THR A 96 -8.61 -5.74 -0.92
N VAL A 97 -8.68 -4.85 0.08
CA VAL A 97 -7.47 -4.32 0.74
C VAL A 97 -6.79 -5.40 1.56
N ALA A 98 -7.54 -6.26 2.26
CA ALA A 98 -6.97 -7.38 3.01
C ALA A 98 -6.26 -8.38 2.07
N GLU A 99 -6.89 -8.79 0.98
CA GLU A 99 -6.31 -9.68 -0.03
C GLU A 99 -5.01 -9.12 -0.62
N LYS A 100 -4.98 -7.81 -0.94
CA LYS A 100 -3.76 -7.15 -1.43
C LYS A 100 -2.65 -7.12 -0.38
N MET A 101 -2.97 -6.91 0.89
CA MET A 101 -1.97 -6.98 1.97
C MET A 101 -1.40 -8.39 2.13
N LEU A 102 -2.23 -9.42 2.06
CA LEU A 102 -1.82 -10.82 2.11
C LEU A 102 -0.97 -11.19 0.89
N HIS A 103 -1.39 -10.78 -0.31
CA HIS A 103 -0.61 -10.96 -1.53
C HIS A 103 0.78 -10.30 -1.43
N ALA A 104 0.85 -9.05 -0.97
CA ALA A 104 2.12 -8.35 -0.74
C ALA A 104 3.01 -9.11 0.25
N SER A 105 2.43 -9.63 1.34
CA SER A 105 3.15 -10.45 2.33
C SER A 105 3.70 -11.73 1.70
N GLN A 106 2.91 -12.45 0.92
CA GLN A 106 3.33 -13.66 0.22
C GLN A 106 4.47 -13.38 -0.77
N VAL A 107 4.29 -12.38 -1.63
CA VAL A 107 5.28 -12.01 -2.67
C VAL A 107 6.61 -11.58 -2.04
N LEU A 108 6.59 -10.86 -0.92
CA LEU A 108 7.79 -10.36 -0.24
C LEU A 108 8.36 -11.34 0.81
N GLY A 109 7.75 -12.52 0.95
CA GLY A 109 8.22 -13.56 1.87
C GLY A 109 8.00 -13.22 3.35
N GLY A 110 6.86 -12.61 3.66
CA GLY A 110 6.42 -12.24 5.00
C GLY A 110 6.64 -10.77 5.33
N LEU A 111 5.60 -10.12 5.82
CA LEU A 111 5.60 -8.73 6.28
C LEU A 111 5.31 -8.66 7.78
N ALA A 112 6.11 -7.90 8.49
CA ALA A 112 5.89 -7.59 9.91
C ALA A 112 5.03 -6.33 10.11
N ARG A 113 4.92 -5.48 9.08
CA ARG A 113 4.19 -4.21 9.16
C ARG A 113 3.77 -3.69 7.79
N VAL A 114 2.57 -3.15 7.73
CA VAL A 114 2.06 -2.37 6.58
C VAL A 114 1.71 -0.96 7.07
N HIS A 115 2.31 0.04 6.44
CA HIS A 115 1.97 1.45 6.65
C HIS A 115 1.10 1.91 5.48
N VAL A 116 -0.09 2.38 5.79
CA VAL A 116 -1.05 2.89 4.80
C VAL A 116 -1.04 4.41 4.82
N GLN A 117 -0.57 5.03 3.74
CA GLN A 117 -0.59 6.48 3.58
C GLN A 117 -1.92 6.93 2.99
N MET A 118 -2.80 7.44 3.82
CA MET A 118 -4.14 7.90 3.43
C MET A 118 -4.19 9.39 3.07
N THR A 119 -3.24 10.20 3.54
CA THR A 119 -3.28 11.67 3.48
C THR A 119 -2.88 12.28 2.15
N SER A 120 -2.44 11.48 1.17
CA SER A 120 -2.04 11.96 -0.17
C SER A 120 -3.20 12.51 -1.01
N ALA A 121 -4.42 12.12 -0.68
CA ALA A 121 -5.63 12.63 -1.29
C ALA A 121 -6.35 13.53 -0.28
N ALA A 122 -6.72 14.74 -0.67
CA ALA A 122 -7.47 15.65 0.19
C ALA A 122 -8.93 15.17 0.31
N VAL A 123 -9.13 14.07 1.03
CA VAL A 123 -10.47 13.53 1.33
C VAL A 123 -11.06 14.23 2.56
N PRO A 124 -12.40 14.36 2.67
CA PRO A 124 -13.05 14.92 3.85
C PRO A 124 -12.66 14.17 5.12
N HIS A 125 -12.56 14.90 6.25
CA HIS A 125 -12.16 14.32 7.54
C HIS A 125 -13.04 13.15 7.96
N ALA A 126 -14.36 13.23 7.76
CA ALA A 126 -15.27 12.13 8.08
C ALA A 126 -14.97 10.85 7.27
N ALA A 127 -14.66 10.99 5.98
CA ALA A 127 -14.27 9.86 5.13
C ALA A 127 -12.93 9.27 5.55
N MET A 128 -11.97 10.10 5.95
CA MET A 128 -10.68 9.64 6.49
C MET A 128 -10.87 8.84 7.78
N LYS A 129 -11.67 9.38 8.71
CA LYS A 129 -11.99 8.69 9.97
C LYS A 129 -12.64 7.34 9.70
N ARG A 130 -13.63 7.29 8.80
CA ARG A 130 -14.31 6.06 8.42
C ARG A 130 -13.34 5.04 7.80
N SER A 131 -12.43 5.49 6.94
CA SER A 131 -11.40 4.64 6.35
C SER A 131 -10.49 4.01 7.42
N ILE A 132 -10.11 4.74 8.46
CA ILE A 132 -9.32 4.22 9.57
C ILE A 132 -10.12 3.17 10.38
N GLU A 133 -11.40 3.43 10.62
CA GLU A 133 -12.30 2.50 11.32
C GLU A 133 -12.44 1.17 10.54
N LEU A 134 -12.65 1.25 9.21
CA LEU A 134 -12.72 0.07 8.34
C LEU A 134 -11.38 -0.69 8.30
N LEU A 135 -10.27 0.03 8.20
CA LEU A 135 -8.95 -0.60 8.22
C LEU A 135 -8.71 -1.36 9.54
N GLY A 136 -9.03 -0.76 10.68
CA GLY A 136 -8.82 -1.36 12.00
C GLY A 136 -9.84 -2.46 12.34
N GLY A 137 -11.11 -2.23 12.01
CA GLY A 137 -12.22 -3.10 12.41
C GLY A 137 -12.53 -4.25 11.45
N MET A 138 -12.20 -4.11 10.17
CA MET A 138 -12.51 -5.12 9.16
C MET A 138 -11.25 -5.68 8.49
N VAL A 139 -10.37 -4.84 7.95
CA VAL A 139 -9.18 -5.31 7.23
C VAL A 139 -8.19 -6.02 8.17
N ALA A 140 -7.85 -5.39 9.30
CA ALA A 140 -6.85 -5.92 10.20
C ALA A 140 -7.22 -7.30 10.80
N PRO A 141 -8.47 -7.60 11.17
CA PRO A 141 -8.86 -8.94 11.59
C PRO A 141 -8.66 -10.01 10.52
N ILE A 142 -9.03 -9.72 9.25
CA ILE A 142 -8.84 -10.66 8.12
C ILE A 142 -7.34 -10.97 7.94
N VAL A 143 -6.53 -9.92 7.88
CA VAL A 143 -5.07 -10.08 7.69
C VAL A 143 -4.43 -10.86 8.84
N ARG A 144 -4.84 -10.60 10.09
CA ARG A 144 -4.29 -11.30 11.26
C ARG A 144 -4.71 -12.76 11.34
N ALA A 145 -5.91 -13.08 10.87
CA ALA A 145 -6.40 -14.47 10.88
C ALA A 145 -5.68 -15.35 9.85
N ALA A 146 -5.11 -14.75 8.80
CA ALA A 146 -4.41 -15.43 7.71
C ALA A 146 -2.88 -15.34 7.80
N ALA A 147 -2.32 -14.71 8.83
CA ALA A 147 -0.88 -14.44 8.99
C ALA A 147 -0.11 -15.53 9.75
#